data_f004e3e3a3aff849052f4c6c2ab065b1
#
_entry.id   f004e3e3a3aff849052f4c6c2ab065b1
#
_cell.length_a   1.000
_cell.length_b   1.000
_cell.length_c   1.000
_cell.angle_alpha   90.00
_cell.angle_beta   90.00
_cell.angle_gamma   90.00
#
_symmetry.space_group_name_H-M   'P 1'
#
loop_
_entity.id
_entity.type
_entity.pdbx_description
1 polymer ?
#
loop_
_entity_poly.entity_id
_entity_poly.type
_entity_poly.pdbx_seq_one_letter_code
_entity_poly.pdbx_strand_id
1 'polypeptide(L)'
;MGNVLLVVDMVVGFMVEGHNLYCGDESRSIIPNICSLIEDHQFRGDSVIFICDSHEPNDLEFEMFPVHCLKGTEESLLIPELRSYEGELIPKRRYSGFFETDLDQKLTDISPDLITICGVCTDICVMHT
;
A
#
# COMPACT_ATOMS: atom_id res chain seq x y z
N MET A 1 -1.94 -7.96 19.94
CA MET A 1 -1.03 -9.10 20.02
C MET A 1 -0.86 -9.72 18.65
N GLY A 2 0.19 -10.49 18.48
CA GLY A 2 0.58 -10.97 17.17
C GLY A 2 1.35 -9.89 16.39
N ASN A 3 1.46 -10.10 15.11
CA ASN A 3 2.21 -9.20 14.23
C ASN A 3 1.28 -8.59 13.19
N VAL A 4 1.75 -7.52 12.54
CA VAL A 4 1.04 -6.86 11.46
C VAL A 4 1.98 -6.69 10.28
N LEU A 5 1.48 -6.95 9.08
CA LEU A 5 2.15 -6.61 7.83
C LEU A 5 1.43 -5.43 7.19
N LEU A 6 2.17 -4.35 6.94
CA LEU A 6 1.69 -3.22 6.16
C LEU A 6 2.23 -3.35 4.74
N VAL A 7 1.33 -3.41 3.77
CA VAL A 7 1.67 -3.47 2.35
C VAL A 7 1.33 -2.12 1.73
N VAL A 8 2.36 -1.36 1.34
CA VAL A 8 2.23 0.04 0.96
C VAL A 8 2.31 0.20 -0.55
N ASP A 9 1.26 0.79 -1.12
CA ASP A 9 1.19 1.24 -2.52
C ASP A 9 1.47 0.18 -3.58
N MET A 10 1.11 -1.06 -3.32
CA MET A 10 1.13 -2.12 -4.34
C MET A 10 -0.12 -2.01 -5.22
N VAL A 11 -0.25 -0.86 -5.86
CA VAL A 11 -1.44 -0.50 -6.65
C VAL A 11 -1.09 -0.38 -8.13
N VAL A 12 -2.11 -0.45 -8.97
CA VAL A 12 -1.97 -0.44 -10.43
C VAL A 12 -1.19 0.78 -10.91
N GLY A 13 -1.46 1.97 -10.35
CA GLY A 13 -0.80 3.21 -10.78
C GLY A 13 0.71 3.24 -10.60
N PHE A 14 1.26 2.44 -9.69
CA PHE A 14 2.71 2.37 -9.47
C PHE A 14 3.34 1.10 -10.02
N MET A 15 2.60 0.04 -10.20
CA MET A 15 3.16 -1.29 -10.48
C MET A 15 2.79 -1.85 -11.84
N VAL A 16 1.94 -1.19 -12.61
CA VAL A 16 1.54 -1.64 -13.95
C VAL A 16 2.06 -0.65 -14.99
N GLU A 17 2.74 -1.17 -16.02
CA GLU A 17 3.30 -0.38 -17.11
C GLU A 17 2.20 0.42 -17.82
N GLY A 18 2.54 1.64 -18.25
CA GLY A 18 1.63 2.53 -18.98
C GLY A 18 0.97 3.60 -18.13
N HIS A 19 1.15 3.57 -16.83
CA HIS A 19 0.61 4.60 -15.93
C HIS A 19 1.68 5.66 -15.60
N ASN A 20 1.23 6.87 -15.26
CA ASN A 20 2.08 8.05 -15.15
C ASN A 20 3.26 7.88 -14.17
N LEU A 21 3.06 7.18 -13.07
CA LEU A 21 4.10 6.99 -12.05
C LEU A 21 4.52 5.53 -11.89
N TYR A 22 4.50 4.79 -13.00
CA TYR A 22 4.99 3.41 -12.98
C TYR A 22 6.43 3.36 -12.47
N CYS A 23 6.67 2.52 -11.46
CA CYS A 23 7.97 2.41 -10.78
C CYS A 23 9.04 1.67 -11.58
N GLY A 24 8.70 1.14 -12.74
CA GLY A 24 9.64 0.42 -13.61
C GLY A 24 9.57 -1.10 -13.46
N ASP A 25 10.08 -1.79 -14.48
CA ASP A 25 9.97 -3.26 -14.54
C ASP A 25 10.68 -3.95 -13.38
N GLU A 26 11.80 -3.40 -12.93
CA GLU A 26 12.55 -3.97 -11.81
C GLU A 26 11.75 -3.98 -10.51
N SER A 27 10.87 -3.00 -10.32
CA SER A 27 10.03 -2.95 -9.11
C SER A 27 9.11 -4.16 -8.99
N ARG A 28 8.74 -4.76 -10.10
CA ARG A 28 7.84 -5.92 -10.10
C ARG A 28 8.51 -7.18 -9.55
N SER A 29 9.82 -7.21 -9.46
CA SER A 29 10.54 -8.36 -8.88
C SER A 29 10.24 -8.59 -7.40
N ILE A 30 9.69 -7.57 -6.71
CA ILE A 30 9.31 -7.70 -5.30
C ILE A 30 7.99 -8.42 -5.09
N ILE A 31 7.16 -8.55 -6.12
CA ILE A 31 5.81 -9.12 -6.00
C ILE A 31 5.82 -10.54 -5.40
N PRO A 32 6.63 -11.47 -5.89
CA PRO A 32 6.65 -12.82 -5.29
C PRO A 32 7.02 -12.81 -3.81
N ASN A 33 7.97 -11.96 -3.41
CA ASN A 33 8.37 -11.85 -2.00
C ASN A 33 7.25 -11.27 -1.14
N ILE A 34 6.52 -10.30 -1.67
CA ILE A 34 5.37 -9.73 -0.95
C ILE A 34 4.25 -10.76 -0.81
N CYS A 35 3.98 -11.53 -1.85
CA CYS A 35 3.02 -12.63 -1.75
C CYS A 35 3.41 -13.61 -0.66
N SER A 36 4.68 -13.99 -0.58
CA SER A 36 5.18 -14.87 0.47
C SER A 36 5.01 -14.29 1.86
N LEU A 37 5.30 -13.00 2.03
CA LEU A 37 5.10 -12.31 3.31
C LEU A 37 3.63 -12.30 3.73
N ILE A 38 2.73 -12.04 2.79
CA ILE A 38 1.29 -12.04 3.06
C ILE A 38 0.86 -13.44 3.52
N GLU A 39 1.26 -14.47 2.76
CA GLU A 39 0.90 -15.85 3.05
C GLU A 39 1.43 -16.30 4.41
N ASP A 40 2.67 -15.94 4.74
CA ASP A 40 3.27 -16.26 6.03
C ASP A 40 2.52 -15.61 7.19
N HIS A 41 2.15 -14.34 7.05
CA HIS A 41 1.39 -13.63 8.08
C HIS A 41 -0.01 -14.23 8.25
N GLN A 42 -0.68 -14.53 7.15
CA GLN A 42 -2.01 -15.13 7.20
C GLN A 42 -1.99 -16.55 7.78
N PHE A 43 -0.96 -17.33 7.47
CA PHE A 43 -0.80 -18.66 8.04
C PHE A 43 -0.65 -18.60 9.57
N ARG A 44 0.06 -17.58 10.09
CA ARG A 44 0.23 -17.39 11.54
C ARG A 44 -1.00 -16.74 12.20
N GLY A 45 -1.99 -16.31 11.44
CA GLY A 45 -3.13 -15.56 11.97
C GLY A 45 -2.85 -14.09 12.22
N ASP A 46 -1.77 -13.56 11.68
CA ASP A 46 -1.41 -12.14 11.78
C ASP A 46 -2.26 -11.29 10.84
N SER A 47 -2.37 -10.00 11.17
CA SER A 47 -3.14 -9.07 10.35
C SER A 47 -2.33 -8.56 9.17
N VAL A 48 -3.00 -8.39 8.02
CA VAL A 48 -2.44 -7.76 6.83
C VAL A 48 -3.28 -6.53 6.50
N ILE A 49 -2.61 -5.38 6.35
CA ILE A 49 -3.25 -4.10 6.00
C ILE A 49 -2.63 -3.59 4.72
N PHE A 50 -3.47 -3.36 3.72
CA PHE A 50 -3.06 -2.79 2.43
C PHE A 50 -3.30 -1.28 2.48
N ILE A 51 -2.24 -0.51 2.28
CA ILE A 51 -2.30 0.96 2.27
C ILE A 51 -2.14 1.40 0.83
N CYS A 52 -3.14 2.10 0.30
CA CYS A 52 -3.24 2.38 -1.12
C CYS A 52 -3.43 3.86 -1.39
N ASP A 53 -2.58 4.41 -2.25
CA ASP A 53 -2.71 5.78 -2.72
C ASP A 53 -4.06 5.98 -3.40
N SER A 54 -4.78 7.03 -3.02
CA SER A 54 -6.13 7.30 -3.53
C SER A 54 -6.38 8.79 -3.45
N HIS A 55 -6.18 9.51 -4.55
CA HIS A 55 -6.22 10.97 -4.58
C HIS A 55 -7.55 11.51 -5.11
N GLU A 56 -7.98 12.64 -4.56
CA GLU A 56 -9.06 13.42 -5.16
C GLU A 56 -8.56 14.11 -6.44
N PRO A 57 -9.46 14.43 -7.40
CA PRO A 57 -9.04 15.04 -8.67
C PRO A 57 -8.29 16.37 -8.53
N ASN A 58 -8.52 17.10 -7.45
CA ASN A 58 -7.89 18.40 -7.19
C ASN A 58 -6.79 18.33 -6.15
N ASP A 59 -6.18 17.17 -5.96
CA ASP A 59 -5.14 17.00 -4.95
C ASP A 59 -3.94 17.93 -5.23
N LEU A 60 -3.46 18.59 -4.18
CA LEU A 60 -2.32 19.50 -4.26
C LEU A 60 -1.03 18.79 -4.69
N GLU A 61 -0.93 17.49 -4.46
CA GLU A 61 0.23 16.70 -4.88
C GLU A 61 0.42 16.72 -6.41
N PHE A 62 -0.65 16.95 -7.16
CA PHE A 62 -0.59 17.04 -8.62
C PHE A 62 0.10 18.33 -9.13
N GLU A 63 0.45 19.25 -8.25
CA GLU A 63 1.34 20.36 -8.59
C GLU A 63 2.80 19.92 -8.72
N MET A 64 3.18 18.84 -8.03
CA MET A 64 4.54 18.31 -8.03
C MET A 64 4.70 17.04 -8.87
N PHE A 65 3.65 16.25 -8.96
CA PHE A 65 3.64 14.97 -9.69
C PHE A 65 2.54 14.95 -10.74
N PRO A 66 2.69 14.15 -11.80
CA PRO A 66 1.58 13.90 -12.72
C PRO A 66 0.36 13.36 -11.98
N VAL A 67 -0.82 13.54 -12.55
CA VAL A 67 -2.05 12.95 -12.01
C VAL A 67 -1.87 11.43 -11.93
N HIS A 68 -2.17 10.85 -10.78
CA HIS A 68 -1.99 9.43 -10.53
C HIS A 68 -2.94 8.94 -9.43
N CYS A 69 -3.24 7.67 -9.46
CA CYS A 69 -4.01 6.96 -8.42
C CYS A 69 -5.28 7.72 -7.99
N LEU A 70 -6.05 8.19 -8.97
CA LEU A 70 -7.31 8.87 -8.69
C LEU A 70 -8.29 7.92 -8.00
N LYS A 71 -8.93 8.44 -6.96
CA LYS A 71 -9.97 7.73 -6.23
C LYS A 71 -11.05 7.22 -7.19
N GLY A 72 -11.42 5.95 -7.03
CA GLY A 72 -12.44 5.32 -7.85
C GLY A 72 -11.96 4.86 -9.22
N THR A 73 -10.68 5.02 -9.55
CA THR A 73 -10.11 4.50 -10.79
C THR A 73 -9.32 3.22 -10.54
N GLU A 74 -8.98 2.50 -11.61
CA GLU A 74 -8.20 1.28 -11.52
C GLU A 74 -6.82 1.52 -10.89
N GLU A 75 -6.24 2.71 -11.10
CA GLU A 75 -4.91 3.04 -10.58
C GLU A 75 -4.81 2.97 -9.06
N SER A 76 -5.90 3.19 -8.35
CA SER A 76 -5.92 3.13 -6.89
C SER A 76 -6.24 1.72 -6.35
N LEU A 77 -6.47 0.75 -7.21
CA LEU A 77 -6.73 -0.64 -6.81
C LEU A 77 -5.43 -1.40 -6.63
N LEU A 78 -5.46 -2.40 -5.74
CA LEU A 78 -4.36 -3.37 -5.64
C LEU A 78 -4.09 -4.01 -7.00
N ILE A 79 -2.82 -4.34 -7.27
CA ILE A 79 -2.47 -5.09 -8.47
C ILE A 79 -3.18 -6.46 -8.46
N PRO A 80 -3.48 -7.01 -9.65
CA PRO A 80 -4.20 -8.29 -9.73
C PRO A 80 -3.59 -9.41 -8.91
N GLU A 81 -2.27 -9.46 -8.82
CA GLU A 81 -1.55 -10.50 -8.08
C GLU A 81 -1.86 -10.50 -6.57
N LEU A 82 -2.32 -9.38 -6.03
CA LEU A 82 -2.63 -9.25 -4.59
C LEU A 82 -4.12 -9.23 -4.28
N ARG A 83 -4.99 -9.14 -5.28
CA ARG A 83 -6.44 -8.96 -5.06
C ARG A 83 -7.12 -10.14 -4.39
N SER A 84 -6.54 -11.34 -4.49
CA SER A 84 -7.13 -12.53 -3.90
C SER A 84 -6.86 -12.69 -2.41
N TYR A 85 -5.91 -11.90 -1.87
CA TYR A 85 -5.60 -11.98 -0.44
C TYR A 85 -6.56 -11.16 0.38
N GLU A 86 -6.98 -11.72 1.52
CA GLU A 86 -7.81 -10.99 2.47
C GLU A 86 -6.95 -10.01 3.26
N GLY A 87 -7.56 -8.89 3.64
CA GLY A 87 -6.91 -7.88 4.45
C GLY A 87 -7.70 -6.60 4.43
N GLU A 88 -7.38 -5.68 5.33
CA GLU A 88 -8.02 -4.38 5.34
C GLU A 88 -7.36 -3.45 4.32
N LEU A 89 -8.19 -2.65 3.66
CA LEU A 89 -7.74 -1.62 2.73
C LEU A 89 -7.86 -0.25 3.38
N ILE A 90 -6.76 0.50 3.39
CA ILE A 90 -6.75 1.88 3.87
C ILE A 90 -6.34 2.79 2.72
N PRO A 91 -7.26 3.61 2.18
CA PRO A 91 -6.88 4.61 1.20
C PRO A 91 -6.15 5.77 1.89
N LYS A 92 -5.06 6.22 1.28
CA LYS A 92 -4.30 7.38 1.78
C LYS A 92 -4.17 8.44 0.70
N ARG A 93 -3.97 9.68 1.11
CA ARG A 93 -3.85 10.83 0.20
C ARG A 93 -2.48 11.50 0.22
N ARG A 94 -1.58 11.06 1.09
CA ARG A 94 -0.22 11.62 1.22
C ARG A 94 0.77 10.47 1.35
N TYR A 95 2.04 10.79 1.49
CA TYR A 95 3.10 9.77 1.59
C TYR A 95 2.85 8.82 2.76
N SER A 96 2.54 9.36 3.93
CA SER A 96 2.30 8.54 5.12
C SER A 96 0.92 7.92 5.11
N GLY A 97 0.86 6.62 5.39
CA GLY A 97 -0.39 5.91 5.61
C GLY A 97 -1.13 6.36 6.87
N PHE A 98 -0.48 7.13 7.74
CA PHE A 98 -1.12 7.65 8.96
C PHE A 98 -1.87 8.97 8.75
N PHE A 99 -1.55 9.70 7.69
CA PHE A 99 -2.12 11.04 7.49
C PHE A 99 -3.60 10.95 7.11
N GLU A 100 -4.45 11.49 7.98
CA GLU A 100 -5.91 11.53 7.79
C GLU A 100 -6.53 10.16 7.48
N THR A 101 -5.98 9.10 8.08
CA THR A 101 -6.51 7.73 7.99
C THR A 101 -6.78 7.19 9.39
N ASP A 102 -7.41 6.02 9.46
CA ASP A 102 -7.65 5.33 10.72
C ASP A 102 -6.57 4.27 11.04
N LEU A 103 -5.41 4.33 10.36
CA LEU A 103 -4.34 3.35 10.56
C LEU A 103 -3.86 3.30 12.01
N ASP A 104 -3.68 4.46 12.64
CA ASP A 104 -3.23 4.52 14.04
C ASP A 104 -4.22 3.81 14.96
N GLN A 105 -5.52 4.05 14.76
CA GLN A 105 -6.54 3.40 15.57
C GLN A 105 -6.54 1.89 15.35
N LYS A 106 -6.41 1.44 14.13
CA LYS A 106 -6.36 0.01 13.81
C LYS A 106 -5.15 -0.66 14.45
N LEU A 107 -3.98 -0.04 14.38
CA LEU A 107 -2.78 -0.57 15.02
C LEU A 107 -2.90 -0.57 16.54
N THR A 108 -3.51 0.46 17.12
CA THR A 108 -3.76 0.53 18.56
C THR A 108 -4.68 -0.62 18.99
N ASP A 109 -5.73 -0.88 18.23
CA ASP A 109 -6.68 -1.96 18.53
C ASP A 109 -6.02 -3.35 18.44
N ILE A 110 -5.15 -3.55 17.44
CA ILE A 110 -4.42 -4.81 17.27
C ILE A 110 -3.33 -4.97 18.33
N SER A 111 -2.70 -3.87 18.72
CA SER A 111 -1.57 -3.86 19.67
C SER A 111 -0.47 -4.86 19.28
N PRO A 112 0.13 -4.70 18.09
CA PRO A 112 1.07 -5.69 17.57
C PRO A 112 2.40 -5.69 18.32
N ASP A 113 3.02 -6.86 18.39
CA ASP A 113 4.38 -7.01 18.92
C ASP A 113 5.42 -6.56 17.88
N LEU A 114 5.12 -6.78 16.60
CA LEU A 114 6.01 -6.42 15.49
C LEU A 114 5.19 -5.93 14.30
N ILE A 115 5.65 -4.86 13.69
CA ILE A 115 5.10 -4.34 12.44
C ILE A 115 6.15 -4.51 11.36
N THR A 116 5.79 -5.23 10.30
CA THR A 116 6.62 -5.35 9.10
C THR A 116 6.03 -4.48 8.01
N ILE A 117 6.85 -3.72 7.32
CA ILE A 117 6.41 -2.82 6.24
C ILE A 117 7.08 -3.26 4.94
N CYS A 118 6.29 -3.38 3.89
CA CYS A 118 6.79 -3.66 2.55
C CYS A 118 6.04 -2.81 1.52
N GLY A 119 6.48 -2.84 0.28
CA GLY A 119 5.81 -2.11 -0.80
C GLY A 119 6.74 -1.14 -1.53
N VAL A 120 6.16 -0.08 -2.07
CA VAL A 120 6.85 0.98 -2.83
C VAL A 120 6.33 2.35 -2.39
N CYS A 121 7.06 3.45 -2.55
CA CYS A 121 8.51 3.50 -2.77
C CYS A 121 9.21 3.52 -1.42
N THR A 122 10.36 2.85 -1.33
CA THR A 122 11.06 2.68 -0.04
C THR A 122 11.41 4.01 0.62
N ASP A 123 11.84 4.99 -0.17
CA ASP A 123 12.31 6.29 0.31
C ASP A 123 11.19 7.35 0.39
N ILE A 124 9.96 7.01 0.05
CA ILE A 124 8.82 7.94 0.07
C ILE A 124 7.71 7.36 0.95
N CYS A 125 6.78 6.64 0.37
CA CYS A 125 5.58 6.17 1.09
C CYS A 125 5.91 5.13 2.17
N VAL A 126 6.84 4.22 1.90
CA VAL A 126 7.26 3.22 2.90
C VAL A 126 7.97 3.90 4.06
N MET A 127 8.94 4.78 3.77
CA MET A 127 9.70 5.47 4.80
C MET A 127 8.81 6.39 5.66
N HIS A 128 7.85 7.08 5.04
CA HIS A 128 6.98 8.02 5.75
C HIS A 128 5.82 7.34 6.50
N THR A 129 5.54 6.09 6.19
CA THR A 129 4.58 5.29 6.94
C THR A 129 5.26 4.59 8.12
#